data_056dc28c00e769b264fcf22a0f6314de
#
_entry.id   056dc28c00e769b264fcf22a0f6314de
#
_cell.length_a   1.000
_cell.length_b   1.000
_cell.length_c   1.000
_cell.angle_alpha   90.00
_cell.angle_beta   90.00
_cell.angle_gamma   90.00
#
_symmetry.space_group_name_H-M   'P 1'
#
loop_
_entity.id
_entity.type
_entity.pdbx_description
1 polymer ?
#
loop_
_entity_poly.entity_id
_entity_poly.type
_entity_poly.pdbx_seq_one_letter_code
_entity_poly.pdbx_strand_id
1 'polypeptide(L)'
;MHAFLTHMRAKPGKRDEVIRLTTGMLEQTQTEDGISIYVFSTAKDSPDDFYFYDLYESEEARTAHEATEKFKETMPALMQVADFVGVTALEPYGPMKITPPGS
;
A
#
# COMPACT_ATOMS: atom_id res chain seq x y z
N MET A 1 7.68 10.45 11.25
CA MET A 1 7.22 9.35 10.41
C MET A 1 5.76 9.53 10.04
N HIS A 2 5.40 9.10 8.86
CA HIS A 2 4.04 9.24 8.34
C HIS A 2 3.53 7.88 7.91
N ALA A 3 2.41 7.44 8.47
CA ALA A 3 1.81 6.18 8.13
C ALA A 3 0.39 6.38 7.57
N PHE A 4 -0.04 5.45 6.74
CA PHE A 4 -1.36 5.47 6.14
C PHE A 4 -1.96 4.08 6.15
N LEU A 5 -3.24 4.01 6.46
CA LEU A 5 -4.04 2.81 6.31
C LEU A 5 -5.07 3.06 5.22
N THR A 6 -4.98 2.31 4.14
CA THR A 6 -5.89 2.43 3.00
C THR A 6 -6.80 1.23 2.95
N HIS A 7 -8.10 1.47 2.79
CA HIS A 7 -9.08 0.42 2.52
C HIS A 7 -9.56 0.57 1.08
N MET A 8 -9.43 -0.50 0.32
CA MET A 8 -9.80 -0.55 -1.09
C MET A 8 -10.66 -1.79 -1.30
N ARG A 9 -11.67 -1.70 -2.14
CA ARG A 9 -12.52 -2.85 -2.49
C ARG A 9 -12.42 -3.14 -3.97
N ALA A 10 -12.05 -4.38 -4.33
CA ALA A 10 -12.05 -4.81 -5.72
C ALA A 10 -13.47 -4.80 -6.27
N LYS A 11 -13.63 -4.33 -7.49
CA LYS A 11 -14.90 -4.47 -8.21
C LYS A 11 -15.17 -5.95 -8.49
N PRO A 12 -16.45 -6.34 -8.69
CA PRO A 12 -16.79 -7.74 -8.93
C PRO A 12 -15.92 -8.38 -10.02
N GLY A 13 -15.30 -9.51 -9.70
CA GLY A 13 -14.46 -10.25 -10.65
C GLY A 13 -13.08 -9.66 -10.89
N LYS A 14 -12.68 -8.58 -10.18
CA LYS A 14 -11.43 -7.88 -10.43
C LYS A 14 -10.36 -8.11 -9.35
N ARG A 15 -10.59 -9.01 -8.40
CA ARG A 15 -9.67 -9.29 -7.32
C ARG A 15 -8.26 -9.63 -7.81
N ASP A 16 -8.15 -10.52 -8.79
CA ASP A 16 -6.83 -10.95 -9.30
C ASP A 16 -6.08 -9.80 -9.96
N GLU A 17 -6.78 -8.91 -10.64
CA GLU A 17 -6.18 -7.72 -11.25
C GLU A 17 -5.67 -6.75 -10.19
N VAL A 18 -6.41 -6.56 -9.10
CA VAL A 18 -5.96 -5.75 -7.97
C VAL A 18 -4.67 -6.35 -7.39
N ILE A 19 -4.63 -7.67 -7.19
CA ILE A 19 -3.44 -8.36 -6.67
C ILE A 19 -2.24 -8.15 -7.62
N ARG A 20 -2.44 -8.31 -8.91
CA ARG A 20 -1.37 -8.12 -9.91
C ARG A 20 -0.79 -6.70 -9.84
N LEU A 21 -1.65 -5.69 -9.85
CA LEU A 21 -1.23 -4.30 -9.82
C LEU A 21 -0.52 -3.93 -8.51
N THR A 22 -1.06 -4.36 -7.38
CA THR A 22 -0.47 -4.06 -6.08
C THR A 22 0.83 -4.82 -5.85
N THR A 23 0.96 -6.04 -6.37
CA THR A 23 2.22 -6.79 -6.33
C THR A 23 3.33 -6.04 -7.07
N GLY A 24 3.02 -5.46 -8.22
CA GLY A 24 3.97 -4.62 -8.96
C GLY A 24 4.44 -3.41 -8.13
N MET A 25 3.52 -2.81 -7.36
CA MET A 25 3.89 -1.72 -6.45
C MET A 25 4.79 -2.20 -5.31
N LEU A 26 4.51 -3.37 -4.74
CA LEU A 26 5.37 -3.96 -3.70
C LEU A 26 6.80 -4.18 -4.22
N GLU A 27 6.96 -4.67 -5.43
CA GLU A 27 8.27 -4.86 -6.04
C GLU A 27 9.01 -3.53 -6.20
N GLN A 28 8.31 -2.48 -6.62
CA GLN A 28 8.88 -1.14 -6.76
C GLN A 28 9.34 -0.59 -5.41
N THR A 29 8.53 -0.75 -4.35
CA THR A 29 8.86 -0.21 -3.04
C THR A 29 10.11 -0.81 -2.43
N GLN A 30 10.52 -2.02 -2.86
CA GLN A 30 11.78 -2.63 -2.40
C GLN A 30 13.00 -1.79 -2.78
N THR A 31 12.88 -0.90 -3.76
CA THR A 31 13.97 -0.03 -4.21
C THR A 31 13.91 1.36 -3.59
N GLU A 32 12.93 1.65 -2.73
CA GLU A 32 12.69 2.98 -2.16
C GLU A 32 13.10 3.02 -0.69
N ASP A 33 14.27 3.58 -0.41
CA ASP A 33 14.87 3.57 0.92
C ASP A 33 14.06 4.28 2.01
N GLY A 34 13.26 5.27 1.63
CA GLY A 34 12.46 6.05 2.57
C GLY A 34 11.16 5.37 3.03
N ILE A 35 10.86 4.17 2.54
CA ILE A 35 9.69 3.41 2.95
C ILE A 35 10.12 2.31 3.92
N SER A 36 9.66 2.41 5.16
CA SER A 36 10.02 1.45 6.21
C SER A 36 9.11 0.23 6.26
N ILE A 37 7.82 0.43 5.99
CA ILE A 37 6.82 -0.64 6.00
C ILE A 37 5.89 -0.43 4.81
N TYR A 38 5.62 -1.51 4.10
CA TYR A 38 4.67 -1.50 2.99
C TYR A 38 4.03 -2.89 2.90
N VAL A 39 2.85 -3.02 3.53
CA VAL A 39 2.18 -4.32 3.67
C VAL A 39 0.80 -4.24 3.05
N PHE A 40 0.52 -5.18 2.15
CA PHE A 40 -0.79 -5.33 1.54
C PHE A 40 -1.45 -6.59 2.10
N SER A 41 -2.73 -6.46 2.45
CA SER A 41 -3.50 -7.54 3.07
C SER A 41 -4.89 -7.59 2.47
N THR A 42 -5.50 -8.76 2.54
CA THR A 42 -6.94 -8.93 2.27
C THR A 42 -7.65 -9.32 3.57
N ALA A 43 -8.89 -8.92 3.72
CA ALA A 43 -9.69 -9.35 4.86
C ALA A 43 -10.03 -10.84 4.71
N LYS A 44 -9.83 -11.62 5.77
CA LYS A 44 -10.04 -13.08 5.71
C LYS A 44 -11.46 -13.46 5.34
N ASP A 45 -12.44 -12.72 5.86
CA ASP A 45 -13.87 -12.99 5.63
C ASP A 45 -14.48 -12.17 4.51
N SER A 46 -13.67 -11.35 3.82
CA SER A 46 -14.12 -10.50 2.73
C SER A 46 -12.96 -10.34 1.72
N PRO A 47 -12.78 -11.33 0.82
CA PRO A 47 -11.59 -11.37 -0.05
C PRO A 47 -11.43 -10.20 -1.02
N ASP A 48 -12.50 -9.48 -1.31
CA ASP A 48 -12.44 -8.30 -2.19
C ASP A 48 -12.05 -7.03 -1.44
N ASP A 49 -11.98 -7.07 -0.11
CA ASP A 49 -11.53 -5.95 0.71
C ASP A 49 -10.04 -6.06 0.97
N PHE A 50 -9.31 -5.01 0.58
CA PHE A 50 -7.86 -4.91 0.72
C PHE A 50 -7.53 -3.81 1.72
N TYR A 51 -6.53 -4.07 2.55
CA TYR A 51 -6.03 -3.12 3.54
C TYR A 51 -4.53 -2.98 3.36
N PHE A 52 -4.08 -1.75 3.12
CA PHE A 52 -2.68 -1.43 2.87
C PHE A 52 -2.17 -0.56 4.02
N TYR A 53 -1.05 -0.97 4.62
CA TYR A 53 -0.37 -0.17 5.61
C TYR A 53 0.99 0.23 5.06
N ASP A 54 1.25 1.54 4.99
CA ASP A 54 2.52 2.06 4.52
C ASP A 54 3.07 3.08 5.52
N LEU A 55 4.35 2.95 5.81
CA LEU A 55 5.07 3.82 6.74
C LEU A 55 6.26 4.45 6.02
N TYR A 56 6.28 5.78 5.98
CA TYR A 56 7.33 6.58 5.37
C TYR A 56 8.16 7.25 6.45
N GLU A 57 9.48 7.35 6.24
CA GLU A 57 10.38 8.03 7.16
C GLU A 57 10.11 9.53 7.24
N SER A 58 9.62 10.13 6.14
CA SER A 58 9.37 11.56 6.02
C SER A 58 8.31 11.85 4.98
N GLU A 59 7.83 13.10 4.95
CA GLU A 59 6.94 13.56 3.87
C GLU A 59 7.63 13.52 2.52
N GLU A 60 8.93 13.83 2.49
CA GLU A 60 9.72 13.80 1.26
C GLU A 60 9.78 12.37 0.67
N ALA A 61 9.90 11.37 1.53
CA ALA A 61 9.89 9.97 1.09
C ALA A 61 8.54 9.59 0.47
N ARG A 62 7.44 10.04 1.06
CA ARG A 62 6.11 9.82 0.50
C ARG A 62 5.94 10.52 -0.85
N THR A 63 6.36 11.77 -0.93
CA THR A 63 6.29 12.54 -2.18
C THR A 63 7.12 11.86 -3.27
N ALA A 64 8.31 11.37 -2.93
CA ALA A 64 9.16 10.64 -3.87
C ALA A 64 8.49 9.35 -4.36
N HIS A 65 7.83 8.61 -3.46
CA HIS A 65 7.08 7.41 -3.83
C HIS A 65 5.97 7.71 -4.84
N GLU A 66 5.18 8.74 -4.58
CA GLU A 66 4.08 9.15 -5.45
C GLU A 66 4.56 9.74 -6.78
N ALA A 67 5.81 10.15 -6.86
CA ALA A 67 6.41 10.68 -8.09
C ALA A 67 7.05 9.61 -8.98
N THR A 68 7.11 8.35 -8.53
CA THR A 68 7.67 7.27 -9.35
C THR A 68 6.78 6.98 -10.55
N GLU A 69 7.41 6.54 -11.65
CA GLU A 69 6.65 6.13 -12.84
C GLU A 69 5.70 4.97 -12.53
N LYS A 70 6.16 4.03 -11.70
CA LYS A 70 5.34 2.88 -11.31
C LYS A 70 4.07 3.31 -10.59
N PHE A 71 4.17 4.25 -9.66
CA PHE A 71 3.00 4.79 -8.95
C PHE A 71 2.02 5.47 -9.93
N LYS A 72 2.56 6.32 -10.79
CA LYS A 72 1.76 7.07 -11.77
C LYS A 72 1.02 6.17 -12.76
N GLU A 73 1.62 5.04 -13.13
CA GLU A 73 1.01 4.04 -14.01
C GLU A 73 -0.02 3.19 -13.28
N THR A 74 0.29 2.80 -12.04
CA THR A 74 -0.52 1.84 -11.29
C THR A 74 -1.80 2.46 -10.76
N MET A 75 -1.77 3.70 -10.26
CA MET A 75 -2.93 4.30 -9.62
C MET A 75 -4.15 4.43 -10.55
N PRO A 76 -4.02 4.96 -11.78
CA PRO A 76 -5.16 4.98 -12.68
C PRO A 76 -5.71 3.60 -13.01
N ALA A 77 -4.82 2.61 -13.16
CA ALA A 77 -5.22 1.24 -13.45
C ALA A 77 -5.99 0.62 -12.26
N LEU A 78 -5.55 0.89 -11.02
CA LEU A 78 -6.26 0.45 -9.82
C LEU A 78 -7.65 1.08 -9.73
N MET A 79 -7.78 2.36 -10.04
CA MET A 79 -9.07 3.05 -9.99
C MET A 79 -10.10 2.49 -10.98
N GLN A 80 -9.64 1.76 -11.99
CA GLN A 80 -10.52 1.09 -12.95
C GLN A 80 -11.09 -0.23 -12.40
N VAL A 81 -10.39 -0.88 -11.49
CA VAL A 81 -10.71 -2.23 -11.01
C VAL A 81 -11.07 -2.28 -9.52
N ALA A 82 -10.97 -1.17 -8.82
CA ALA A 82 -11.27 -1.11 -7.38
C ALA A 82 -11.82 0.26 -6.99
N ASP A 83 -12.55 0.26 -5.88
CA ASP A 83 -13.06 1.47 -5.25
C ASP A 83 -12.22 1.77 -4.00
N PHE A 84 -11.77 3.02 -3.85
CA PHE A 84 -11.11 3.49 -2.64
C PHE A 84 -12.19 3.80 -1.61
N VAL A 85 -12.24 2.99 -0.53
CA VAL A 85 -13.25 3.13 0.52
C VAL A 85 -12.82 4.18 1.53
N GLY A 86 -11.53 4.24 1.86
CA GLY A 86 -11.02 5.24 2.77
C GLY A 86 -9.51 5.19 2.92
N VAL A 87 -8.95 6.31 3.37
CA VAL A 87 -7.54 6.44 3.71
C VAL A 87 -7.46 7.15 5.06
N THR A 88 -6.78 6.54 6.02
CA THR A 88 -6.57 7.11 7.35
C THR A 88 -5.10 7.44 7.52
N ALA A 89 -4.78 8.70 7.78
CA ALA A 89 -3.43 9.10 8.14
C ALA A 89 -3.18 8.73 9.60
N LEU A 90 -2.05 8.13 9.88
CA LEU A 90 -1.68 7.63 11.20
C LEU A 90 -0.31 8.18 11.59
N GLU A 91 -0.11 8.33 12.88
CA GLU A 91 1.19 8.72 13.43
C GLU A 91 1.61 7.64 14.43
N PRO A 92 2.66 6.84 14.11
CA PRO A 92 3.16 5.84 15.05
C PRO A 92 3.70 6.50 16.32
N TYR A 93 3.52 5.87 17.46
CA TYR A 93 4.05 6.37 18.73
C TYR A 93 4.74 5.26 19.50
N GLY A 94 5.69 5.67 20.37
CA GLY A 94 6.45 4.75 21.21
C GLY A 94 7.49 3.96 20.43
N PRO A 95 8.19 3.04 21.10
CA PRO A 95 9.15 2.16 20.46
C PRO A 95 8.44 1.21 19.49
N MET A 96 8.95 1.12 18.27
CA MET A 96 8.40 0.21 17.27
C MET A 96 9.17 -1.12 17.29
N LYS A 97 8.44 -2.22 17.19
CA LYS A 97 9.03 -3.53 16.97
C LYS A 97 8.68 -4.00 15.56
N ILE A 98 9.69 -4.20 14.73
CA ILE A 98 9.53 -4.71 13.37
C ILE A 98 10.50 -5.88 13.22
N THR A 99 9.94 -7.09 13.07
CA THR A 99 10.74 -8.31 12.88
C THR A 99 10.17 -9.05 11.67
N PRO A 100 10.80 -8.92 10.48
CA PRO A 100 10.32 -9.61 9.29
C PRO A 100 10.32 -11.13 9.49
N PRO A 101 9.36 -11.85 8.91
CA PRO A 101 9.36 -13.32 8.95
C PRO A 101 10.65 -13.88 8.36
N GLY A 102 11.25 -14.87 9.01
CA GLY A 102 12.47 -15.52 8.55
C GLY A 102 13.75 -14.75 8.83
N SER A 103 13.71 -13.70 9.64
CA SER A 103 14.88 -12.92 10.04
C SER A 103 15.59 -13.52 11.25
#